data_3581b5bbd7a8499af5170c8a4f3add21
#
_entry.id   3581b5bbd7a8499af5170c8a4f3add21
#
_cell.length_a   1.000
_cell.length_b   1.000
_cell.length_c   1.000
_cell.angle_alpha   90.00
_cell.angle_beta   90.00
_cell.angle_gamma   90.00
#
_symmetry.space_group_name_H-M   'P 1'
#
loop_
_entity.id
_entity.type
_entity.pdbx_description
1 polymer ?
#
loop_
_entity_poly.entity_id
_entity_poly.type
_entity_poly.pdbx_seq_one_letter_code
_entity_poly.pdbx_strand_id
1 'polypeptide(L)'
;MKKRWKAGLLLFDEVEVLDFAGPFEVFSVTAAEDGGEERPFEVKTISETGEAVTARNGLTVVPDFSIENAPRIDILIIPGGPGARNREVHNDRLIGWIKKEAEHTELLLSVCTGALLLAKAGLLHGKSATTHWASYDRLEQEFPEVNVVRGVKFVDEGNIVTSGGISAGINMSFHIVKRLLGEETARQTAKRMEYDSPFGP
;
A
#
# COMPACT_ATOMS: atom_id res chain seq x y z
N MET A 1 -10.32 -17.23 18.04
CA MET A 1 -10.00 -17.11 16.60
C MET A 1 -8.90 -16.09 16.45
N LYS A 2 -7.84 -16.39 15.68
CA LYS A 2 -6.81 -15.39 15.34
C LYS A 2 -7.47 -14.30 14.48
N LYS A 3 -7.00 -13.05 14.61
CA LYS A 3 -7.53 -11.92 13.82
C LYS A 3 -7.29 -12.17 12.34
N ARG A 4 -8.31 -11.98 11.50
CA ARG A 4 -8.21 -11.93 10.05
C ARG A 4 -8.23 -10.47 9.61
N TRP A 5 -7.15 -10.02 8.99
CA TRP A 5 -6.97 -8.64 8.57
C TRP A 5 -7.62 -8.38 7.22
N LYS A 6 -8.41 -7.33 7.10
CA LYS A 6 -8.93 -6.88 5.81
C LYS A 6 -7.99 -5.86 5.20
N ALA A 7 -7.32 -6.25 4.12
CA ALA A 7 -6.41 -5.40 3.37
C ALA A 7 -7.12 -4.86 2.12
N GLY A 8 -7.27 -3.55 2.02
CA GLY A 8 -7.85 -2.85 0.87
C GLY A 8 -6.76 -2.19 0.04
N LEU A 9 -6.74 -2.45 -1.26
CA LEU A 9 -5.85 -1.80 -2.21
C LEU A 9 -6.64 -0.83 -3.07
N LEU A 10 -6.26 0.45 -3.02
CA LEU A 10 -6.86 1.47 -3.86
C LEU A 10 -6.42 1.30 -5.32
N LEU A 11 -7.35 1.39 -6.24
CA LEU A 11 -7.12 1.34 -7.68
C LEU A 11 -7.68 2.60 -8.35
N PHE A 12 -6.99 3.07 -9.35
CA PHE A 12 -7.40 4.19 -10.21
C PHE A 12 -6.74 4.03 -11.58
N ASP A 13 -7.22 4.74 -12.60
CA ASP A 13 -6.59 4.69 -13.91
C ASP A 13 -5.13 5.18 -13.87
N GLU A 14 -4.27 4.58 -14.69
CA GLU A 14 -2.82 4.83 -14.71
C GLU A 14 -2.13 4.52 -13.35
N VAL A 15 -2.70 3.63 -12.53
CA VAL A 15 -2.01 3.06 -11.36
C VAL A 15 -0.83 2.20 -11.83
N GLU A 16 0.31 2.28 -11.15
CA GLU A 16 1.44 1.40 -11.42
C GLU A 16 1.12 -0.04 -11.01
N VAL A 17 1.23 -0.98 -11.95
CA VAL A 17 0.74 -2.37 -11.75
C VAL A 17 1.37 -3.03 -10.53
N LEU A 18 2.70 -3.00 -10.40
CA LEU A 18 3.36 -3.71 -9.31
C LEU A 18 3.17 -3.02 -7.96
N ASP A 19 2.81 -1.74 -7.93
CA ASP A 19 2.52 -1.01 -6.68
C ASP A 19 1.31 -1.57 -5.94
N PHE A 20 0.32 -2.11 -6.66
CA PHE A 20 -0.81 -2.82 -6.05
C PHE A 20 -0.68 -4.34 -6.12
N ALA A 21 -0.21 -4.90 -7.25
CA ALA A 21 -0.12 -6.35 -7.43
C ALA A 21 0.94 -6.99 -6.51
N GLY A 22 2.04 -6.29 -6.22
CA GLY A 22 3.07 -6.74 -5.28
C GLY A 22 2.54 -6.94 -3.86
N PRO A 23 1.99 -5.93 -3.21
CA PRO A 23 1.32 -6.07 -1.92
C PRO A 23 0.15 -7.06 -1.95
N PHE A 24 -0.67 -7.03 -3.01
CA PHE A 24 -1.77 -7.97 -3.19
C PHE A 24 -1.28 -9.41 -3.07
N GLU A 25 -0.25 -9.77 -3.82
CA GLU A 25 0.29 -11.13 -3.84
C GLU A 25 0.87 -11.50 -2.46
N VAL A 26 1.73 -10.67 -1.87
CA VAL A 26 2.32 -10.96 -0.56
C VAL A 26 1.26 -11.26 0.49
N PHE A 27 0.22 -10.40 0.62
CA PHE A 27 -0.84 -10.63 1.61
C PHE A 27 -1.72 -11.81 1.26
N SER A 28 -2.03 -12.04 -0.03
CA SER A 28 -2.92 -13.12 -0.49
C SER A 28 -2.32 -14.51 -0.27
N VAL A 29 -1.01 -14.67 -0.49
CA VAL A 29 -0.34 -15.97 -0.35
C VAL A 29 0.12 -16.27 1.07
N THR A 30 0.14 -15.27 1.96
CA THR A 30 0.48 -15.48 3.36
C THR A 30 -0.48 -16.47 4.00
N ALA A 31 0.06 -17.50 4.66
CA ALA A 31 -0.70 -18.52 5.38
C ALA A 31 -0.33 -18.50 6.87
N ALA A 32 -1.18 -19.04 7.72
CA ALA A 32 -0.86 -19.24 9.14
C ALA A 32 0.31 -20.23 9.30
N GLU A 33 1.07 -20.10 10.39
CA GLU A 33 2.26 -20.93 10.68
C GLU A 33 1.95 -22.44 10.76
N ASP A 34 0.76 -22.80 11.15
CA ASP A 34 0.31 -24.21 11.28
C ASP A 34 0.01 -24.89 9.94
N GLY A 35 0.24 -24.19 8.82
CA GLY A 35 -0.03 -24.73 7.48
C GLY A 35 -1.51 -24.89 7.16
N GLY A 36 -2.40 -24.38 8.02
CA GLY A 36 -3.84 -24.42 7.83
C GLY A 36 -4.30 -23.65 6.58
N GLU A 37 -5.50 -23.94 6.12
CA GLU A 37 -6.13 -23.23 4.99
C GLU A 37 -6.54 -21.80 5.33
N GLU A 38 -6.54 -21.43 6.61
CA GLU A 38 -6.89 -20.09 7.06
C GLU A 38 -5.88 -19.05 6.55
N ARG A 39 -6.40 -18.09 5.77
CA ARG A 39 -5.64 -16.94 5.31
C ARG A 39 -5.76 -15.82 6.34
N PRO A 40 -4.64 -15.34 6.92
CA PRO A 40 -4.67 -14.26 7.90
C PRO A 40 -5.08 -12.91 7.29
N PHE A 41 -4.99 -12.78 5.96
CA PHE A 41 -5.42 -11.60 5.23
C PHE A 41 -6.58 -11.91 4.29
N GLU A 42 -7.58 -11.03 4.27
CA GLU A 42 -8.59 -10.93 3.24
C GLU A 42 -8.27 -9.70 2.40
N VAL A 43 -7.80 -9.92 1.16
CA VAL A 43 -7.34 -8.84 0.29
C VAL A 43 -8.46 -8.45 -0.65
N LYS A 44 -8.72 -7.14 -0.75
CA LYS A 44 -9.77 -6.54 -1.56
C LYS A 44 -9.24 -5.36 -2.36
N THR A 45 -9.81 -5.16 -3.53
CA THR A 45 -9.50 -4.02 -4.39
C THR A 45 -10.65 -3.03 -4.38
N ILE A 46 -10.32 -1.74 -4.36
CA ILE A 46 -11.29 -0.65 -4.20
C ILE A 46 -10.96 0.43 -5.24
N SER A 47 -11.94 0.90 -5.99
CA SER A 47 -11.79 2.11 -6.82
C SER A 47 -12.80 3.17 -6.41
N GLU A 48 -12.65 4.39 -6.93
CA GLU A 48 -13.57 5.47 -6.59
C GLU A 48 -15.03 5.13 -6.92
N THR A 49 -15.26 4.50 -8.08
CA THR A 49 -16.61 4.23 -8.58
C THR A 49 -17.03 2.76 -8.51
N GLY A 50 -16.08 1.83 -8.33
CA GLY A 50 -16.31 0.39 -8.48
C GLY A 50 -16.26 -0.09 -9.93
N GLU A 51 -16.11 0.82 -10.88
CA GLU A 51 -15.94 0.49 -12.29
C GLU A 51 -14.50 0.00 -12.58
N ALA A 52 -14.33 -0.71 -13.69
CA ALA A 52 -13.02 -1.18 -14.15
C ALA A 52 -12.05 0.00 -14.33
N VAL A 53 -10.83 -0.16 -13.89
CA VAL A 53 -9.74 0.80 -14.07
C VAL A 53 -8.73 0.28 -15.09
N THR A 54 -8.12 1.17 -15.84
CA THR A 54 -7.01 0.84 -16.74
C THR A 54 -5.70 1.25 -16.08
N ALA A 55 -4.97 0.28 -15.56
CA ALA A 55 -3.65 0.49 -14.99
C ALA A 55 -2.64 0.91 -16.08
N ARG A 56 -1.49 1.40 -15.65
CA ARG A 56 -0.41 1.78 -16.54
C ARG A 56 -0.07 0.67 -17.53
N ASN A 57 0.14 1.04 -18.78
CA ASN A 57 0.41 0.15 -19.91
C ASN A 57 -0.78 -0.76 -20.32
N GLY A 58 -2.00 -0.45 -19.89
CA GLY A 58 -3.21 -1.00 -20.48
C GLY A 58 -3.80 -2.24 -19.79
N LEU A 59 -3.29 -2.65 -18.63
CA LEU A 59 -3.91 -3.73 -17.85
C LEU A 59 -5.24 -3.25 -17.27
N THR A 60 -6.35 -3.89 -17.66
CA THR A 60 -7.66 -3.61 -17.09
C THR A 60 -7.91 -4.46 -15.84
N VAL A 61 -8.32 -3.82 -14.76
CA VAL A 61 -8.64 -4.46 -13.48
C VAL A 61 -10.05 -4.07 -13.07
N VAL A 62 -10.86 -5.05 -12.69
CA VAL A 62 -12.18 -4.83 -12.11
C VAL A 62 -12.04 -4.87 -10.59
N PRO A 63 -12.29 -3.77 -9.86
CA PRO A 63 -12.22 -3.74 -8.41
C PRO A 63 -13.36 -4.52 -7.77
N ASP A 64 -13.15 -4.99 -6.52
CA ASP A 64 -14.20 -5.66 -5.74
C ASP A 64 -15.27 -4.65 -5.26
N PHE A 65 -14.86 -3.42 -4.97
CA PHE A 65 -15.72 -2.40 -4.35
C PHE A 65 -15.47 -0.99 -4.91
N SER A 66 -16.48 -0.13 -4.72
CA SER A 66 -16.30 1.32 -4.76
C SER A 66 -15.93 1.85 -3.36
N ILE A 67 -15.45 3.11 -3.29
CA ILE A 67 -15.23 3.78 -2.00
C ILE A 67 -16.52 3.96 -1.18
N GLU A 68 -17.71 3.86 -1.80
CA GLU A 68 -19.00 4.03 -1.13
C GLU A 68 -19.48 2.75 -0.45
N ASN A 69 -19.11 1.58 -0.99
CA ASN A 69 -19.60 0.28 -0.51
C ASN A 69 -18.48 -0.64 0.00
N ALA A 70 -17.25 -0.13 0.08
CA ALA A 70 -16.13 -0.87 0.63
C ALA A 70 -16.43 -1.27 2.09
N PRO A 71 -16.10 -2.52 2.49
CA PRO A 71 -16.19 -2.93 3.88
C PRO A 71 -15.16 -2.16 4.72
N ARG A 72 -15.31 -2.19 6.05
CA ARG A 72 -14.27 -1.69 6.95
C ARG A 72 -12.91 -2.34 6.62
N ILE A 73 -11.89 -1.53 6.43
CA ILE A 73 -10.53 -1.92 6.07
C ILE A 73 -9.61 -1.77 7.30
N ASP A 74 -8.82 -2.80 7.61
CA ASP A 74 -7.83 -2.76 8.69
C ASP A 74 -6.46 -2.26 8.18
N ILE A 75 -6.12 -2.59 6.92
CA ILE A 75 -4.86 -2.20 6.26
C ILE A 75 -5.22 -1.57 4.91
N LEU A 76 -4.99 -0.27 4.75
CA LEU A 76 -5.24 0.42 3.49
C LEU A 76 -3.93 0.66 2.74
N ILE A 77 -3.86 0.21 1.49
CA ILE A 77 -2.69 0.35 0.63
C ILE A 77 -2.99 1.35 -0.49
N ILE A 78 -2.18 2.39 -0.56
CA ILE A 78 -2.28 3.47 -1.56
C ILE A 78 -1.12 3.34 -2.55
N PRO A 79 -1.35 2.80 -3.76
CA PRO A 79 -0.33 2.68 -4.79
C PRO A 79 -0.03 4.02 -5.45
N GLY A 80 1.05 4.05 -6.21
CA GLY A 80 1.42 5.19 -7.03
C GLY A 80 1.14 4.98 -8.53
N GLY A 81 1.87 5.68 -9.34
CA GLY A 81 1.76 5.67 -10.79
C GLY A 81 1.52 7.07 -11.37
N PRO A 82 1.45 7.18 -12.71
CA PRO A 82 1.08 8.43 -13.38
C PRO A 82 -0.28 8.97 -12.92
N GLY A 83 -1.27 8.10 -12.70
CA GLY A 83 -2.59 8.47 -12.19
C GLY A 83 -2.48 9.17 -10.84
N ALA A 84 -1.76 8.60 -9.88
CA ALA A 84 -1.58 9.16 -8.55
C ALA A 84 -1.02 10.59 -8.61
N ARG A 85 0.12 10.78 -9.31
CA ARG A 85 0.85 12.05 -9.28
C ARG A 85 0.29 13.16 -10.18
N ASN A 86 -0.51 12.82 -11.20
CA ASN A 86 -1.01 13.79 -12.17
C ASN A 86 -2.51 14.10 -12.04
N ARG A 87 -3.28 13.15 -11.51
CA ARG A 87 -4.73 13.26 -11.42
C ARG A 87 -5.24 13.13 -9.99
N GLU A 88 -4.98 11.99 -9.33
CA GLU A 88 -5.60 11.67 -8.06
C GLU A 88 -5.13 12.57 -6.91
N VAL A 89 -3.91 13.13 -6.99
CA VAL A 89 -3.43 14.15 -6.05
C VAL A 89 -4.29 15.43 -6.04
N HIS A 90 -5.08 15.65 -7.10
CA HIS A 90 -6.02 16.77 -7.25
C HIS A 90 -7.49 16.35 -7.13
N ASN A 91 -7.76 15.08 -6.85
CA ASN A 91 -9.11 14.55 -6.68
C ASN A 91 -9.55 14.69 -5.21
N ASP A 92 -10.19 15.80 -4.89
CA ASP A 92 -10.60 16.13 -3.53
C ASP A 92 -11.52 15.05 -2.91
N ARG A 93 -12.34 14.38 -3.72
CA ARG A 93 -13.21 13.29 -3.27
C ARG A 93 -12.39 12.11 -2.78
N LEU A 94 -11.42 11.67 -3.59
CA LEU A 94 -10.56 10.54 -3.25
C LEU A 94 -9.63 10.87 -2.06
N ILE A 95 -9.05 12.06 -2.04
CA ILE A 95 -8.21 12.55 -0.93
C ILE A 95 -9.03 12.62 0.37
N GLY A 96 -10.26 13.13 0.30
CA GLY A 96 -11.18 13.18 1.45
C GLY A 96 -11.52 11.77 1.97
N TRP A 97 -11.75 10.81 1.07
CA TRP A 97 -11.99 9.43 1.44
C TRP A 97 -10.77 8.80 2.12
N ILE A 98 -9.56 8.95 1.55
CA ILE A 98 -8.32 8.45 2.15
C ILE A 98 -8.14 9.00 3.57
N LYS A 99 -8.38 10.31 3.75
CA LYS A 99 -8.28 10.95 5.07
C LYS A 99 -9.25 10.35 6.07
N LYS A 100 -10.50 10.14 5.67
CA LYS A 100 -11.55 9.53 6.52
C LYS A 100 -11.23 8.08 6.87
N GLU A 101 -10.80 7.27 5.90
CA GLU A 101 -10.44 5.87 6.14
C GLU A 101 -9.24 5.75 7.09
N ALA A 102 -8.26 6.67 7.01
CA ALA A 102 -7.11 6.67 7.90
C ALA A 102 -7.47 6.81 9.38
N GLU A 103 -8.64 7.37 9.73
CA GLU A 103 -9.13 7.48 11.13
C GLU A 103 -9.54 6.12 11.72
N HIS A 104 -9.85 5.15 10.87
CA HIS A 104 -10.41 3.85 11.27
C HIS A 104 -9.50 2.66 10.90
N THR A 105 -8.52 2.89 10.06
CA THR A 105 -7.56 1.90 9.58
C THR A 105 -6.41 1.75 10.57
N GLU A 106 -6.04 0.53 10.90
CA GLU A 106 -4.93 0.27 11.83
C GLU A 106 -3.57 0.54 11.19
N LEU A 107 -3.45 0.24 9.87
CA LEU A 107 -2.25 0.46 9.09
C LEU A 107 -2.58 1.14 7.76
N LEU A 108 -1.93 2.24 7.48
CA LEU A 108 -1.98 2.94 6.22
C LEU A 108 -0.64 2.82 5.51
N LEU A 109 -0.64 2.18 4.35
CA LEU A 109 0.56 1.88 3.58
C LEU A 109 0.56 2.67 2.27
N SER A 110 1.70 3.17 1.84
CA SER A 110 1.84 3.70 0.49
C SER A 110 3.02 3.10 -0.27
N VAL A 111 2.84 2.94 -1.57
CA VAL A 111 3.90 2.51 -2.48
C VAL A 111 4.16 3.61 -3.49
N CYS A 112 5.43 3.86 -3.80
CA CYS A 112 5.81 4.80 -4.86
C CYS A 112 5.21 6.20 -4.63
N THR A 113 4.61 6.78 -5.64
CA THR A 113 3.96 8.10 -5.59
C THR A 113 2.62 8.12 -4.85
N GLY A 114 2.17 6.99 -4.29
CA GLY A 114 1.06 6.97 -3.33
C GLY A 114 1.30 7.83 -2.10
N ALA A 115 2.57 8.04 -1.72
CA ALA A 115 2.95 8.96 -0.65
C ALA A 115 2.50 10.41 -0.90
N LEU A 116 2.39 10.86 -2.16
CA LEU A 116 1.87 12.18 -2.50
C LEU A 116 0.39 12.32 -2.13
N LEU A 117 -0.39 11.25 -2.28
CA LEU A 117 -1.81 11.24 -1.88
C LEU A 117 -1.95 11.33 -0.36
N LEU A 118 -1.09 10.60 0.38
CA LEU A 118 -1.05 10.68 1.85
C LEU A 118 -0.63 12.07 2.33
N ALA A 119 0.39 12.66 1.70
CA ALA A 119 0.84 14.03 2.01
C ALA A 119 -0.26 15.06 1.72
N LYS A 120 -0.94 14.94 0.58
CA LYS A 120 -2.08 15.80 0.20
C LYS A 120 -3.25 15.70 1.18
N ALA A 121 -3.49 14.49 1.72
CA ALA A 121 -4.49 14.29 2.76
C ALA A 121 -4.07 14.83 4.15
N GLY A 122 -2.83 15.35 4.28
CA GLY A 122 -2.28 15.87 5.54
C GLY A 122 -1.81 14.78 6.51
N LEU A 123 -1.74 13.53 6.07
CA LEU A 123 -1.45 12.38 6.93
C LEU A 123 0.06 12.19 7.21
N LEU A 124 0.92 12.86 6.43
CA LEU A 124 2.38 12.80 6.60
C LEU A 124 2.97 14.03 7.30
N HIS A 125 2.14 14.98 7.77
CA HIS A 125 2.61 16.16 8.46
C HIS A 125 3.44 15.81 9.71
N GLY A 126 4.68 16.31 9.76
CA GLY A 126 5.65 16.05 10.84
C GLY A 126 6.20 14.63 10.89
N LYS A 127 5.95 13.81 9.86
CA LYS A 127 6.42 12.42 9.78
C LYS A 127 7.57 12.26 8.81
N SER A 128 8.37 11.22 9.02
CA SER A 128 9.34 10.74 8.04
C SER A 128 8.62 9.90 6.99
N ALA A 129 8.95 10.10 5.72
CA ALA A 129 8.35 9.34 4.63
C ALA A 129 9.32 9.15 3.47
N THR A 130 9.10 8.11 2.68
CA THR A 130 9.78 7.92 1.40
C THR A 130 8.76 7.77 0.27
N THR A 131 9.25 7.89 -0.95
CA THR A 131 8.46 7.75 -2.17
C THR A 131 9.34 7.18 -3.28
N HIS A 132 8.85 7.14 -4.51
CA HIS A 132 9.68 6.82 -5.68
C HIS A 132 10.83 7.84 -5.81
N TRP A 133 12.04 7.36 -6.09
CA TRP A 133 13.26 8.18 -6.13
C TRP A 133 13.14 9.44 -6.99
N ALA A 134 12.45 9.35 -8.13
CA ALA A 134 12.23 10.49 -9.03
C ALA A 134 11.20 11.51 -8.50
N SER A 135 10.57 11.25 -7.37
CA SER A 135 9.56 12.10 -6.74
C SER A 135 9.96 12.64 -5.36
N TYR A 136 11.21 12.38 -4.92
CA TYR A 136 11.71 12.91 -3.65
C TYR A 136 11.62 14.44 -3.59
N ASP A 137 12.17 15.11 -4.62
CA ASP A 137 12.21 16.59 -4.66
C ASP A 137 10.79 17.17 -4.72
N ARG A 138 9.88 16.53 -5.44
CA ARG A 138 8.48 16.93 -5.49
C ARG A 138 7.81 16.81 -4.13
N LEU A 139 7.98 15.67 -3.44
CA LEU A 139 7.40 15.47 -2.11
C LEU A 139 7.91 16.51 -1.12
N GLU A 140 9.21 16.81 -1.15
CA GLU A 140 9.84 17.80 -0.27
C GLU A 140 9.41 19.24 -0.57
N GLN A 141 9.26 19.59 -1.86
CA GLN A 141 8.88 20.96 -2.27
C GLN A 141 7.38 21.24 -2.07
N GLU A 142 6.51 20.29 -2.42
CA GLU A 142 5.06 20.48 -2.31
C GLU A 142 4.55 20.29 -0.86
N PHE A 143 5.28 19.53 -0.04
CA PHE A 143 4.89 19.19 1.34
C PHE A 143 6.07 19.36 2.30
N PRO A 144 6.50 20.60 2.58
CA PRO A 144 7.71 20.89 3.35
C PRO A 144 7.66 20.40 4.82
N GLU A 145 6.48 20.04 5.32
CA GLU A 145 6.31 19.45 6.65
C GLU A 145 6.64 17.95 6.71
N VAL A 146 6.91 17.31 5.55
CA VAL A 146 7.28 15.89 5.47
C VAL A 146 8.80 15.77 5.50
N ASN A 147 9.34 14.97 6.42
CA ASN A 147 10.77 14.63 6.42
C ASN A 147 11.05 13.55 5.38
N VAL A 148 11.52 13.90 4.20
CA VAL A 148 11.75 12.97 3.09
C VAL A 148 13.02 12.17 3.30
N VAL A 149 12.87 10.84 3.47
CA VAL A 149 13.98 9.89 3.62
C VAL A 149 14.30 9.27 2.28
N ARG A 150 15.55 9.47 1.82
CA ARG A 150 16.02 9.04 0.50
C ARG A 150 16.80 7.71 0.58
N GLY A 151 16.78 6.92 -0.47
CA GLY A 151 17.63 5.72 -0.62
C GLY A 151 17.23 4.52 0.24
N VAL A 152 16.05 4.53 0.85
CA VAL A 152 15.53 3.43 1.66
C VAL A 152 14.41 2.67 0.93
N LYS A 153 14.20 1.41 1.29
CA LYS A 153 13.09 0.62 0.74
C LYS A 153 11.75 1.09 1.29
N PHE A 154 11.67 1.38 2.57
CA PHE A 154 10.48 1.89 3.25
C PHE A 154 10.86 2.65 4.52
N VAL A 155 9.90 3.42 5.03
CA VAL A 155 9.93 4.13 6.31
C VAL A 155 8.70 3.71 7.10
N ASP A 156 8.90 3.26 8.34
CA ASP A 156 7.83 2.82 9.25
C ASP A 156 7.67 3.86 10.37
N GLU A 157 6.57 4.59 10.36
CA GLU A 157 6.15 5.58 11.38
C GLU A 157 5.01 5.02 12.27
N GLY A 158 4.99 3.71 12.47
CA GLY A 158 3.99 3.06 13.32
C GLY A 158 2.72 2.70 12.55
N ASN A 159 1.71 3.55 12.58
CA ASN A 159 0.45 3.31 11.85
C ASN A 159 0.51 3.70 10.37
N ILE A 160 1.53 4.43 9.94
CA ILE A 160 1.76 4.79 8.54
C ILE A 160 3.11 4.24 8.11
N VAL A 161 3.14 3.52 6.99
CA VAL A 161 4.38 3.02 6.40
C VAL A 161 4.41 3.40 4.92
N THR A 162 5.49 4.06 4.51
CA THR A 162 5.67 4.50 3.12
C THR A 162 6.83 3.76 2.48
N SER A 163 6.70 3.33 1.23
CA SER A 163 7.77 2.65 0.51
C SER A 163 8.19 3.39 -0.76
N GLY A 164 9.41 3.11 -1.17
CA GLY A 164 9.92 3.50 -2.48
C GLY A 164 9.11 2.90 -3.63
N GLY A 165 9.56 3.13 -4.85
CA GLY A 165 8.82 2.74 -6.04
C GLY A 165 8.87 1.26 -6.35
N ILE A 166 7.80 0.82 -6.94
CA ILE A 166 7.54 -0.43 -7.66
C ILE A 166 7.83 -1.67 -6.78
N SER A 167 9.01 -2.28 -6.90
CA SER A 167 9.36 -3.49 -6.15
C SER A 167 9.51 -3.28 -4.63
N ALA A 168 9.75 -2.04 -4.17
CA ALA A 168 9.88 -1.74 -2.74
C ALA A 168 8.59 -2.01 -1.96
N GLY A 169 7.42 -1.93 -2.61
CA GLY A 169 6.13 -2.31 -2.03
C GLY A 169 6.09 -3.77 -1.56
N ILE A 170 6.77 -4.67 -2.27
CA ILE A 170 6.91 -6.08 -1.87
C ILE A 170 7.70 -6.19 -0.56
N ASN A 171 8.85 -5.49 -0.46
CA ASN A 171 9.67 -5.49 0.76
C ASN A 171 8.90 -4.93 1.97
N MET A 172 8.17 -3.82 1.77
CA MET A 172 7.30 -3.25 2.79
C MET A 172 6.22 -4.27 3.22
N SER A 173 5.57 -4.95 2.28
CA SER A 173 4.52 -5.93 2.60
C SER A 173 5.06 -7.10 3.42
N PHE A 174 6.26 -7.63 3.11
CA PHE A 174 6.93 -8.62 3.97
C PHE A 174 7.23 -8.07 5.37
N HIS A 175 7.67 -6.81 5.48
CA HIS A 175 7.85 -6.16 6.78
C HIS A 175 6.55 -6.12 7.58
N ILE A 176 5.42 -5.80 6.95
CA ILE A 176 4.11 -5.81 7.61
C ILE A 176 3.70 -7.22 8.03
N VAL A 177 3.90 -8.24 7.17
CA VAL A 177 3.65 -9.64 7.57
C VAL A 177 4.49 -10.02 8.78
N LYS A 178 5.80 -9.70 8.78
CA LYS A 178 6.68 -9.93 9.94
C LYS A 178 6.17 -9.23 11.20
N ARG A 179 5.74 -7.98 11.07
CA ARG A 179 5.28 -7.17 12.20
C ARG A 179 3.97 -7.69 12.81
N LEU A 180 3.05 -8.20 11.99
CA LEU A 180 1.73 -8.67 12.44
C LEU A 180 1.70 -10.14 12.82
N LEU A 181 2.49 -10.99 12.16
CA LEU A 181 2.41 -12.45 12.25
C LEU A 181 3.73 -13.13 12.61
N GLY A 182 4.80 -12.37 12.82
CA GLY A 182 6.11 -12.90 13.15
C GLY A 182 7.01 -13.13 11.92
N GLU A 183 8.32 -13.21 12.20
CA GLU A 183 9.35 -13.34 11.16
C GLU A 183 9.23 -14.66 10.41
N GLU A 184 8.92 -15.75 11.10
CA GLU A 184 8.80 -17.07 10.47
C GLU A 184 7.69 -17.08 9.42
N THR A 185 6.52 -16.52 9.72
CA THR A 185 5.43 -16.38 8.74
C THR A 185 5.88 -15.59 7.51
N ALA A 186 6.63 -14.50 7.71
CA ALA A 186 7.15 -13.70 6.61
C ALA A 186 8.18 -14.46 5.76
N ARG A 187 9.06 -15.26 6.38
CA ARG A 187 10.02 -16.14 5.68
C ARG A 187 9.31 -17.22 4.86
N GLN A 188 8.30 -17.87 5.44
CA GLN A 188 7.51 -18.88 4.73
C GLN A 188 6.72 -18.27 3.56
N THR A 189 6.23 -17.04 3.71
CA THR A 189 5.58 -16.30 2.62
C THR A 189 6.56 -16.02 1.48
N ALA A 190 7.76 -15.51 1.80
CA ALA A 190 8.82 -15.27 0.80
C ALA A 190 9.23 -16.57 0.09
N LYS A 191 9.42 -17.67 0.83
CA LYS A 191 9.72 -18.99 0.28
C LYS A 191 8.62 -19.48 -0.67
N ARG A 192 7.35 -19.30 -0.33
CA ARG A 192 6.22 -19.68 -1.19
C ARG A 192 6.19 -18.88 -2.49
N MET A 193 6.61 -17.62 -2.45
CA MET A 193 6.72 -16.74 -3.61
C MET A 193 8.02 -16.95 -4.39
N GLU A 194 8.92 -17.85 -3.94
CA GLU A 194 10.28 -17.98 -4.48
C GLU A 194 11.01 -16.63 -4.55
N TYR A 195 10.71 -15.76 -3.57
CA TYR A 195 11.28 -14.43 -3.47
C TYR A 195 12.49 -14.44 -2.53
N ASP A 196 13.59 -13.79 -2.94
CA ASP A 196 14.78 -13.65 -2.11
C ASP A 196 14.41 -13.03 -0.76
N SER A 197 14.67 -13.76 0.32
CA SER A 197 14.26 -13.34 1.66
C SER A 197 14.80 -11.96 2.01
N PRO A 198 13.93 -10.98 2.31
CA PRO A 198 14.39 -9.65 2.73
C PRO A 198 14.96 -9.63 4.16
N PHE A 199 14.99 -10.79 4.84
CA PHE A 199 15.42 -10.94 6.25
C PHE A 199 16.79 -11.63 6.41
N GLY A 200 17.54 -11.77 5.30
CA GLY A 200 18.80 -12.53 5.27
C GLY A 200 18.59 -14.05 5.32
N PRO A 201 19.67 -14.83 5.23
CA PRO A 201 19.62 -16.29 5.30
C PRO A 201 19.17 -16.79 6.66
#